data_8aa2a18e83b7ae01caeaeb941b23a3ce
#
_entry.id   8aa2a18e83b7ae01caeaeb941b23a3ce
#
_cell.length_a   1.000
_cell.length_b   1.000
_cell.length_c   1.000
_cell.angle_alpha   90.00
_cell.angle_beta   90.00
_cell.angle_gamma   90.00
#
_symmetry.space_group_name_H-M   'P 1'
#
loop_
_entity.id
_entity.type
_entity.pdbx_description
1 polymer ?
#
loop_
_entity_poly.entity_id
_entity_poly.type
_entity_poly.pdbx_seq_one_letter_code
_entity_poly.pdbx_strand_id
1 'polypeptide(L)'
;MKRRRMIYEGKAKILYEGPEPGTVIQYFKDDTTAFDATKKATLDGKGVLNNRISEYLMNQLNAIGVPTHFVRRLNMREQLVKEVEIIPLEVVVRNIAAGSLSKRLGIEEGTVLPRSIIEYYYKNDKLHDPWVSEEHITAFGWAAPQDLDDMVSLSIRINDFLTGLFLGVGIKLVDFKLEFGRLWENDYMRIVLADEISPDSCRLWDATTNEKMDKDRFRRDMGGVVEAYSEVAKRLGIMPESVQGETKGPVLVR
;
A
#
# COMPACT_ATOMS: atom_id res chain seq x y z
N MET A 1 -15.95 8.41 -25.50
CA MET A 1 -15.51 7.30 -24.61
C MET A 1 -16.72 6.80 -23.84
N LYS A 2 -17.00 5.50 -23.84
CA LYS A 2 -18.04 4.94 -22.95
C LYS A 2 -17.60 5.19 -21.50
N ARG A 3 -18.50 5.72 -20.66
CA ARG A 3 -18.27 5.94 -19.23
C ARG A 3 -18.05 4.56 -18.57
N ARG A 4 -16.90 4.33 -17.97
CA ARG A 4 -16.59 3.09 -17.24
C ARG A 4 -17.56 2.95 -16.07
N ARG A 5 -18.06 1.74 -15.82
CA ARG A 5 -18.92 1.48 -14.67
C ARG A 5 -18.05 1.47 -13.41
N MET A 6 -18.44 2.28 -12.44
CA MET A 6 -17.83 2.28 -11.11
C MET A 6 -18.37 1.08 -10.32
N ILE A 7 -17.46 0.28 -9.77
CA ILE A 7 -17.77 -0.87 -8.92
C ILE A 7 -17.85 -0.45 -7.47
N TYR A 8 -16.84 0.33 -7.02
CA TYR A 8 -16.69 0.71 -5.62
C TYR A 8 -15.92 2.02 -5.51
N GLU A 9 -16.26 2.83 -4.50
CA GLU A 9 -15.48 4.00 -4.11
C GLU A 9 -15.13 3.91 -2.63
N GLY A 10 -13.80 3.86 -2.35
CA GLY A 10 -13.24 3.88 -1.01
C GLY A 10 -12.64 5.24 -0.62
N LYS A 11 -11.97 5.27 0.51
CA LYS A 11 -11.36 6.48 1.10
C LYS A 11 -10.27 7.08 0.19
N ALA A 12 -9.42 6.26 -0.41
CA ALA A 12 -8.26 6.68 -1.21
C ALA A 12 -8.30 6.19 -2.67
N LYS A 13 -9.25 5.34 -3.04
CA LYS A 13 -9.32 4.68 -4.35
C LYS A 13 -10.73 4.59 -4.87
N ILE A 14 -10.84 4.47 -6.21
CA ILE A 14 -12.07 4.10 -6.90
C ILE A 14 -11.77 2.90 -7.79
N LEU A 15 -12.67 1.93 -7.79
CA LEU A 15 -12.60 0.75 -8.65
C LEU A 15 -13.62 0.84 -9.78
N TYR A 16 -13.16 0.62 -11.01
CA TYR A 16 -13.99 0.57 -12.21
C TYR A 16 -13.86 -0.79 -12.89
N GLU A 17 -14.89 -1.18 -13.64
CA GLU A 17 -14.80 -2.36 -14.52
C GLU A 17 -13.61 -2.21 -15.46
N GLY A 18 -12.83 -3.28 -15.57
CA GLY A 18 -11.71 -3.36 -16.51
C GLY A 18 -12.15 -3.57 -17.95
N PRO A 19 -11.22 -3.44 -18.90
CA PRO A 19 -11.52 -3.64 -20.34
C PRO A 19 -11.77 -5.11 -20.70
N GLU A 20 -11.29 -6.05 -19.88
CA GLU A 20 -11.39 -7.49 -20.08
C GLU A 20 -12.07 -8.14 -18.88
N PRO A 21 -12.87 -9.22 -19.07
CA PRO A 21 -13.43 -9.97 -17.96
C PRO A 21 -12.36 -10.39 -16.95
N GLY A 22 -12.68 -10.33 -15.65
CA GLY A 22 -11.73 -10.65 -14.58
C GLY A 22 -10.65 -9.60 -14.34
N THR A 23 -10.85 -8.37 -14.87
CA THR A 23 -9.96 -7.24 -14.61
C THR A 23 -10.72 -6.05 -14.02
N VAL A 24 -10.00 -5.25 -13.23
CA VAL A 24 -10.49 -4.04 -12.57
C VAL A 24 -9.48 -2.90 -12.80
N ILE A 25 -9.99 -1.69 -12.98
CA ILE A 25 -9.16 -0.49 -13.00
C ILE A 25 -9.23 0.15 -11.62
N GLN A 26 -8.08 0.29 -11.00
CA GLN A 26 -7.91 0.94 -9.70
C GLN A 26 -7.41 2.37 -9.92
N TYR A 27 -8.22 3.35 -9.53
CA TYR A 27 -7.90 4.78 -9.60
C TYR A 27 -7.45 5.27 -8.22
N PHE A 28 -6.29 5.94 -8.14
CA PHE A 28 -5.71 6.51 -6.93
C PHE A 28 -6.13 7.97 -6.76
N LYS A 29 -6.86 8.25 -5.68
CA LYS A 29 -7.34 9.59 -5.31
C LYS A 29 -6.26 10.38 -4.57
N ASP A 30 -6.38 11.70 -4.63
CA ASP A 30 -5.59 12.60 -3.77
C ASP A 30 -6.17 12.74 -2.36
N ASP A 31 -7.36 12.18 -2.15
CA ASP A 31 -7.99 12.17 -0.84
C ASP A 31 -7.18 11.36 0.17
N THR A 32 -7.07 11.90 1.37
CA THR A 32 -6.48 11.21 2.52
C THR A 32 -7.39 11.35 3.72
N THR A 33 -7.47 10.28 4.51
CA THR A 33 -8.27 10.24 5.74
C THR A 33 -7.45 9.65 6.87
N ALA A 34 -7.72 10.10 8.08
CA ALA A 34 -7.17 9.52 9.30
C ALA A 34 -8.26 9.48 10.39
N PHE A 35 -8.06 8.62 11.41
CA PHE A 35 -8.94 8.49 12.57
C PHE A 35 -10.40 8.27 12.15
N ASP A 36 -10.66 7.17 11.42
CA ASP A 36 -12.01 6.80 10.93
C ASP A 36 -12.71 7.91 10.15
N ALA A 37 -11.93 8.55 9.27
CA ALA A 37 -12.37 9.65 8.43
C ALA A 37 -12.84 10.93 9.18
N THR A 38 -12.54 11.07 10.48
CA THR A 38 -12.76 12.33 11.21
C THR A 38 -11.82 13.43 10.74
N LYS A 39 -10.62 13.06 10.23
CA LYS A 39 -9.69 13.97 9.58
C LYS A 39 -9.60 13.65 8.10
N LYS A 40 -9.86 14.66 7.26
CA LYS A 40 -9.87 14.53 5.79
C LYS A 40 -9.11 15.69 5.16
N ALA A 41 -8.41 15.42 4.07
CA ALA A 41 -7.81 16.42 3.20
C ALA A 41 -7.68 15.86 1.78
N THR A 42 -7.53 16.76 0.82
CA THR A 42 -7.10 16.42 -0.55
C THR A 42 -5.67 16.94 -0.72
N LEU A 43 -4.74 16.05 -1.04
CA LEU A 43 -3.31 16.34 -1.17
C LEU A 43 -2.92 16.17 -2.63
N ASP A 44 -2.84 17.27 -3.35
CA ASP A 44 -2.59 17.25 -4.80
C ASP A 44 -1.31 16.50 -5.16
N GLY A 45 -1.43 15.54 -6.08
CA GLY A 45 -0.32 14.68 -6.52
C GLY A 45 -0.09 13.41 -5.68
N LYS A 46 -0.72 13.26 -4.49
CA LYS A 46 -0.56 12.08 -3.65
C LYS A 46 -0.93 10.78 -4.39
N GLY A 47 -2.06 10.78 -5.10
CA GLY A 47 -2.53 9.61 -5.85
C GLY A 47 -1.57 9.20 -6.97
N VAL A 48 -0.92 10.17 -7.62
CA VAL A 48 0.10 9.90 -8.64
C VAL A 48 1.31 9.20 -8.05
N LEU A 49 1.79 9.66 -6.90
CA LEU A 49 2.92 9.07 -6.19
C LEU A 49 2.60 7.65 -5.69
N ASN A 50 1.45 7.47 -5.04
CA ASN A 50 1.02 6.15 -4.57
C ASN A 50 0.87 5.14 -5.72
N ASN A 51 0.25 5.55 -6.83
CA ASN A 51 0.13 4.72 -8.02
C ASN A 51 1.51 4.25 -8.52
N ARG A 52 2.47 5.16 -8.58
CA ARG A 52 3.81 4.88 -9.11
C ARG A 52 4.66 4.02 -8.17
N ILE A 53 4.60 4.30 -6.87
CA ILE A 53 5.30 3.51 -5.85
C ILE A 53 4.71 2.10 -5.79
N SER A 54 3.38 1.99 -5.79
CA SER A 54 2.71 0.69 -5.77
C SER A 54 3.01 -0.14 -7.02
N GLU A 55 2.98 0.45 -8.23
CA GLU A 55 3.43 -0.21 -9.47
C GLU A 55 4.83 -0.80 -9.32
N TYR A 56 5.78 0.01 -8.85
CA TYR A 56 7.16 -0.42 -8.71
C TYR A 56 7.28 -1.59 -7.73
N LEU A 57 6.70 -1.46 -6.53
CA LEU A 57 6.80 -2.48 -5.49
C LEU A 57 6.09 -3.79 -5.89
N MET A 58 4.91 -3.71 -6.51
CA MET A 58 4.18 -4.88 -7.00
C MET A 58 4.97 -5.63 -8.09
N ASN A 59 5.61 -4.90 -9.01
CA ASN A 59 6.47 -5.51 -10.02
C ASN A 59 7.70 -6.20 -9.42
N GLN A 60 8.36 -5.57 -8.43
CA GLN A 60 9.49 -6.19 -7.74
C GLN A 60 9.07 -7.47 -7.01
N LEU A 61 7.92 -7.46 -6.35
CA LEU A 61 7.36 -8.64 -5.67
C LEU A 61 7.04 -9.76 -6.66
N ASN A 62 6.41 -9.44 -7.80
CA ASN A 62 6.18 -10.42 -8.86
C ASN A 62 7.49 -11.04 -9.36
N ALA A 63 8.56 -10.23 -9.51
CA ALA A 63 9.87 -10.70 -9.99
C ALA A 63 10.52 -11.71 -9.03
N ILE A 64 10.25 -11.63 -7.73
CA ILE A 64 10.71 -12.61 -6.73
C ILE A 64 9.72 -13.76 -6.48
N GLY A 65 8.67 -13.87 -7.28
CA GLY A 65 7.69 -14.95 -7.23
C GLY A 65 6.63 -14.78 -6.12
N VAL A 66 6.41 -13.57 -5.60
CA VAL A 66 5.23 -13.24 -4.78
C VAL A 66 4.09 -12.89 -5.74
N PRO A 67 3.00 -13.67 -5.77
CA PRO A 67 1.90 -13.40 -6.68
C PRO A 67 1.13 -12.15 -6.25
N THR A 68 0.90 -11.23 -7.19
CA THR A 68 0.10 -10.03 -6.96
C THR A 68 -1.06 -9.92 -7.95
N HIS A 69 -2.06 -9.12 -7.62
CA HIS A 69 -3.15 -8.80 -8.55
C HIS A 69 -2.74 -7.80 -9.64
N PHE A 70 -1.59 -7.17 -9.52
CA PHE A 70 -1.12 -6.13 -10.42
C PHE A 70 -0.84 -6.67 -11.83
N VAL A 71 -1.37 -5.98 -12.85
CA VAL A 71 -1.12 -6.30 -14.27
C VAL A 71 -0.20 -5.25 -14.87
N ARG A 72 -0.63 -3.98 -14.88
CA ARG A 72 0.16 -2.86 -15.41
C ARG A 72 -0.42 -1.50 -15.02
N ARG A 73 0.39 -0.47 -15.03
CA ARG A 73 -0.09 0.90 -14.94
C ARG A 73 -0.69 1.35 -16.27
N LEU A 74 -1.83 2.04 -16.21
CA LEU A 74 -2.53 2.58 -17.38
C LEU A 74 -2.14 4.04 -17.64
N ASN A 75 -2.05 4.83 -16.59
CA ASN A 75 -1.69 6.25 -16.65
C ASN A 75 -1.18 6.73 -15.28
N MET A 76 -1.09 8.04 -15.07
CA MET A 76 -0.56 8.62 -13.83
C MET A 76 -1.33 8.22 -12.57
N ARG A 77 -2.63 7.88 -12.69
CA ARG A 77 -3.52 7.62 -11.54
C ARG A 77 -4.20 6.25 -11.58
N GLU A 78 -4.02 5.48 -12.64
CA GLU A 78 -4.76 4.23 -12.84
C GLU A 78 -3.83 3.04 -13.06
N GLN A 79 -4.20 1.92 -12.45
CA GLN A 79 -3.63 0.60 -12.67
C GLN A 79 -4.71 -0.36 -13.15
N LEU A 80 -4.32 -1.27 -14.03
CA LEU A 80 -5.07 -2.47 -14.35
C LEU A 80 -4.63 -3.56 -13.38
N VAL A 81 -5.60 -4.15 -12.71
CA VAL A 81 -5.37 -5.25 -11.76
C VAL A 81 -6.31 -6.41 -12.09
N LYS A 82 -5.97 -7.61 -11.67
CA LYS A 82 -6.87 -8.76 -11.72
C LYS A 82 -7.99 -8.56 -10.71
N GLU A 83 -9.20 -8.95 -11.09
CA GLU A 83 -10.33 -9.05 -10.16
C GLU A 83 -10.08 -10.22 -9.20
N VAL A 84 -10.21 -9.97 -7.92
CA VAL A 84 -10.01 -10.98 -6.87
C VAL A 84 -11.13 -10.91 -5.85
N GLU A 85 -11.46 -12.05 -5.25
CA GLU A 85 -12.32 -12.10 -4.07
C GLU A 85 -11.50 -11.69 -2.85
N ILE A 86 -11.70 -10.44 -2.39
CA ILE A 86 -10.95 -9.91 -1.24
C ILE A 86 -11.29 -10.69 0.03
N ILE A 87 -10.27 -11.17 0.71
CA ILE A 87 -10.39 -11.70 2.07
C ILE A 87 -10.62 -10.50 2.99
N PRO A 88 -11.66 -10.49 3.84
CA PRO A 88 -12.07 -9.33 4.61
C PRO A 88 -11.14 -9.07 5.82
N LEU A 89 -9.83 -9.10 5.58
CA LEU A 89 -8.79 -8.93 6.59
C LEU A 89 -7.75 -7.92 6.09
N GLU A 90 -7.30 -7.05 7.00
CA GLU A 90 -6.03 -6.35 6.87
C GLU A 90 -4.98 -7.16 7.63
N VAL A 91 -3.87 -7.46 6.97
CA VAL A 91 -2.71 -8.13 7.56
C VAL A 91 -1.62 -7.08 7.81
N VAL A 92 -1.27 -6.85 9.06
CA VAL A 92 -0.27 -5.84 9.43
C VAL A 92 1.00 -6.55 9.88
N VAL A 93 2.11 -6.30 9.17
CA VAL A 93 3.43 -6.79 9.54
C VAL A 93 4.20 -5.67 10.24
N ARG A 94 4.76 -5.97 11.42
CA ARG A 94 5.45 -4.98 12.26
C ARG A 94 6.88 -5.41 12.55
N ASN A 95 7.82 -4.52 12.28
CA ASN A 95 9.25 -4.68 12.53
C ASN A 95 9.74 -3.80 13.69
N ILE A 96 9.10 -2.64 13.85
CA ILE A 96 9.42 -1.63 14.86
C ILE A 96 8.12 -1.22 15.53
N ALA A 97 8.14 -1.04 16.84
CA ALA A 97 6.94 -0.61 17.57
C ALA A 97 6.54 0.81 17.17
N ALA A 98 5.30 0.96 16.70
CA ALA A 98 4.70 2.23 16.34
C ALA A 98 3.16 2.16 16.39
N GLY A 99 2.53 3.33 16.38
CA GLY A 99 1.08 3.46 16.22
C GLY A 99 0.27 2.68 17.27
N SER A 100 -0.66 1.83 16.80
CA SER A 100 -1.57 1.08 17.69
C SER A 100 -0.86 0.03 18.55
N LEU A 101 0.24 -0.58 18.05
CA LEU A 101 1.00 -1.56 18.81
C LEU A 101 1.63 -0.92 20.05
N SER A 102 2.33 0.20 19.87
CA SER A 102 2.94 0.95 20.98
C SER A 102 1.91 1.36 22.04
N LYS A 103 0.76 1.87 21.59
CA LYS A 103 -0.32 2.28 22.50
C LYS A 103 -0.95 1.11 23.25
N ARG A 104 -1.21 0.00 22.55
CA ARG A 104 -1.90 -1.16 23.12
C ARG A 104 -1.03 -1.94 24.12
N LEU A 105 0.27 -2.05 23.85
CA LEU A 105 1.20 -2.85 24.66
C LEU A 105 2.10 -2.00 25.58
N GLY A 106 1.99 -0.65 25.52
CA GLY A 106 2.85 0.25 26.31
C GLY A 106 4.33 0.20 25.91
N ILE A 107 4.65 -0.21 24.69
CA ILE A 107 6.01 -0.28 24.17
C ILE A 107 6.39 1.08 23.60
N GLU A 108 7.57 1.58 23.92
CA GLU A 108 8.10 2.84 23.39
C GLU A 108 8.16 2.81 21.86
N GLU A 109 7.64 3.89 21.22
CA GLU A 109 7.73 4.04 19.77
C GLU A 109 9.19 4.06 19.30
N GLY A 110 9.50 3.27 18.27
CA GLY A 110 10.87 3.14 17.75
C GLY A 110 11.62 1.94 18.28
N THR A 111 11.08 1.21 19.27
CA THR A 111 11.67 -0.04 19.75
C THR A 111 11.66 -1.07 18.63
N VAL A 112 12.84 -1.60 18.28
CA VAL A 112 12.97 -2.71 17.33
C VAL A 112 12.41 -3.97 17.98
N LEU A 113 11.50 -4.63 17.29
CA LEU A 113 10.89 -5.85 17.80
C LEU A 113 11.87 -7.03 17.71
N PRO A 114 11.86 -7.97 18.66
CA PRO A 114 12.73 -9.16 18.62
C PRO A 114 12.56 -10.03 17.37
N ARG A 115 11.38 -9.98 16.78
CA ARG A 115 11.02 -10.58 15.49
C ARG A 115 9.86 -9.80 14.89
N SER A 116 9.63 -9.95 13.60
CA SER A 116 8.43 -9.41 12.96
C SER A 116 7.17 -10.01 13.57
N ILE A 117 6.15 -9.17 13.81
CA ILE A 117 4.84 -9.57 14.31
C ILE A 117 3.84 -9.43 13.18
N ILE A 118 2.98 -10.42 13.01
CA ILE A 118 1.84 -10.39 12.08
C ILE A 118 0.56 -10.25 12.90
N GLU A 119 -0.26 -9.29 12.55
CA GLU A 119 -1.55 -9.02 13.19
C GLU A 119 -2.65 -8.97 12.14
N TYR A 120 -3.86 -9.32 12.55
CA TYR A 120 -5.05 -9.30 11.70
C TYR A 120 -6.06 -8.29 12.21
N TYR A 121 -6.71 -7.59 11.27
CA TYR A 121 -7.80 -6.67 11.53
C TYR A 121 -8.95 -7.01 10.60
N TYR A 122 -10.17 -7.11 11.15
CA TYR A 122 -11.36 -7.36 10.36
C TYR A 122 -11.78 -6.10 9.63
N LYS A 123 -11.86 -6.15 8.30
CA LYS A 123 -12.24 -5.02 7.44
C LYS A 123 -13.71 -4.69 7.60
N ASN A 124 -14.01 -3.81 8.51
CA ASN A 124 -15.36 -3.31 8.75
C ASN A 124 -15.31 -1.87 9.28
N ASP A 125 -15.47 -0.90 8.39
CA ASP A 125 -15.43 0.54 8.72
C ASP A 125 -16.40 0.93 9.87
N LYS A 126 -17.55 0.24 9.98
CA LYS A 126 -18.54 0.50 11.05
C LYS A 126 -18.06 0.04 12.42
N LEU A 127 -17.15 -0.91 12.45
CA LEU A 127 -16.55 -1.46 13.67
C LEU A 127 -15.13 -0.92 13.90
N HIS A 128 -14.67 0.03 13.07
CA HIS A 128 -13.33 0.64 13.15
C HIS A 128 -12.19 -0.39 12.97
N ASP A 129 -12.39 -1.35 12.06
CA ASP A 129 -11.43 -2.39 11.69
C ASP A 129 -10.79 -3.05 12.94
N PRO A 130 -11.57 -3.79 13.77
CA PRO A 130 -11.09 -4.32 15.03
C PRO A 130 -10.00 -5.37 14.83
N TRP A 131 -9.02 -5.38 15.77
CA TRP A 131 -8.06 -6.46 15.89
C TRP A 131 -8.76 -7.80 16.17
N VAL A 132 -8.34 -8.86 15.47
CA VAL A 132 -8.90 -10.21 15.59
C VAL A 132 -7.80 -11.25 15.63
N SER A 133 -8.08 -12.39 16.29
CA SER A 133 -7.19 -13.55 16.29
C SER A 133 -7.55 -14.53 15.16
N GLU A 134 -6.69 -15.51 14.92
CA GLU A 134 -6.94 -16.60 13.97
C GLU A 134 -8.18 -17.43 14.34
N GLU A 135 -8.46 -17.58 15.64
CA GLU A 135 -9.66 -18.26 16.11
C GLU A 135 -10.92 -17.50 15.71
N HIS A 136 -10.93 -16.16 15.81
CA HIS A 136 -12.05 -15.36 15.31
C HIS A 136 -12.22 -15.55 13.80
N ILE A 137 -11.13 -15.46 13.03
CA ILE A 137 -11.14 -15.55 11.58
C ILE A 137 -11.72 -16.87 11.11
N THR A 138 -11.25 -17.98 11.69
CA THR A 138 -11.67 -19.33 11.30
C THR A 138 -13.08 -19.67 11.82
N ALA A 139 -13.43 -19.25 13.04
CA ALA A 139 -14.75 -19.49 13.62
C ALA A 139 -15.86 -18.77 12.86
N PHE A 140 -15.60 -17.57 12.34
CA PHE A 140 -16.56 -16.80 11.53
C PHE A 140 -16.45 -17.07 10.03
N GLY A 141 -15.53 -17.92 9.60
CA GLY A 141 -15.38 -18.33 8.20
C GLY A 141 -14.89 -17.19 7.27
N TRP A 142 -14.18 -16.20 7.78
CA TRP A 142 -13.62 -15.11 6.95
C TRP A 142 -12.46 -15.59 6.08
N ALA A 143 -11.66 -16.52 6.61
CA ALA A 143 -10.63 -17.24 5.88
C ALA A 143 -10.51 -18.67 6.41
N ALA A 144 -10.15 -19.61 5.53
CA ALA A 144 -9.81 -20.96 5.94
C ALA A 144 -8.41 -21.00 6.59
N PRO A 145 -8.10 -22.00 7.42
CA PRO A 145 -6.75 -22.15 7.97
C PRO A 145 -5.66 -22.14 6.90
N GLN A 146 -5.89 -22.80 5.77
CA GLN A 146 -4.94 -22.81 4.65
C GLN A 146 -4.73 -21.42 4.04
N ASP A 147 -5.78 -20.60 3.92
CA ASP A 147 -5.65 -19.21 3.47
C ASP A 147 -4.77 -18.39 4.43
N LEU A 148 -4.91 -18.63 5.75
CA LEU A 148 -4.08 -17.97 6.77
C LEU A 148 -2.61 -18.37 6.65
N ASP A 149 -2.31 -19.66 6.48
CA ASP A 149 -0.95 -20.17 6.28
C ASP A 149 -0.31 -19.54 5.03
N ASP A 150 -1.05 -19.45 3.93
CA ASP A 150 -0.59 -18.82 2.70
C ASP A 150 -0.35 -17.31 2.89
N MET A 151 -1.27 -16.60 3.55
CA MET A 151 -1.12 -15.17 3.86
C MET A 151 0.09 -14.90 4.76
N VAL A 152 0.32 -15.72 5.78
CA VAL A 152 1.50 -15.61 6.67
C VAL A 152 2.78 -15.83 5.87
N SER A 153 2.84 -16.90 5.09
CA SER A 153 4.01 -17.22 4.26
C SER A 153 4.34 -16.11 3.27
N LEU A 154 3.33 -15.57 2.58
CA LEU A 154 3.50 -14.44 1.68
C LEU A 154 3.91 -13.17 2.44
N SER A 155 3.30 -12.87 3.59
CA SER A 155 3.61 -11.69 4.41
C SER A 155 5.06 -11.68 4.87
N ILE A 156 5.61 -12.83 5.30
CA ILE A 156 7.02 -12.96 5.70
C ILE A 156 7.93 -12.68 4.49
N ARG A 157 7.67 -13.30 3.35
CA ARG A 157 8.47 -13.11 2.12
C ARG A 157 8.43 -11.65 1.65
N ILE A 158 7.24 -11.02 1.69
CA ILE A 158 7.07 -9.60 1.36
C ILE A 158 7.86 -8.74 2.34
N ASN A 159 7.78 -9.02 3.65
CA ASN A 159 8.49 -8.28 4.68
C ASN A 159 10.00 -8.32 4.49
N ASP A 160 10.56 -9.51 4.29
CA ASP A 160 12.00 -9.70 4.15
C ASP A 160 12.53 -8.94 2.93
N PHE A 161 11.82 -9.05 1.80
CA PHE A 161 12.16 -8.33 0.58
C PHE A 161 12.07 -6.82 0.73
N LEU A 162 10.92 -6.30 1.21
CA LEU A 162 10.68 -4.87 1.33
C LEU A 162 11.61 -4.21 2.36
N THR A 163 11.91 -4.91 3.47
CA THR A 163 12.86 -4.42 4.48
C THR A 163 14.24 -4.22 3.87
N GLY A 164 14.74 -5.20 3.10
CA GLY A 164 16.02 -5.08 2.40
C GLY A 164 16.01 -3.98 1.33
N LEU A 165 14.96 -3.93 0.51
CA LEU A 165 14.81 -2.94 -0.55
C LEU A 165 14.79 -1.51 0.00
N PHE A 166 13.98 -1.24 1.01
CA PHE A 166 13.88 0.09 1.63
C PHE A 166 15.17 0.47 2.36
N LEU A 167 15.77 -0.46 3.10
CA LEU A 167 17.04 -0.21 3.79
C LEU A 167 18.16 0.13 2.81
N GLY A 168 18.20 -0.53 1.65
CA GLY A 168 19.14 -0.25 0.56
C GLY A 168 19.06 1.17 0.01
N VAL A 169 17.94 1.86 0.19
CA VAL A 169 17.74 3.27 -0.21
C VAL A 169 17.64 4.22 1.00
N GLY A 170 18.12 3.79 2.17
CA GLY A 170 18.17 4.62 3.37
C GLY A 170 16.81 4.86 4.04
N ILE A 171 15.87 3.92 3.92
CA ILE A 171 14.56 3.97 4.54
C ILE A 171 14.36 2.75 5.46
N LYS A 172 13.79 2.95 6.66
CA LYS A 172 13.35 1.88 7.55
C LYS A 172 11.89 1.55 7.27
N LEU A 173 11.59 0.28 7.03
CA LEU A 173 10.23 -0.24 7.00
C LEU A 173 9.81 -0.59 8.44
N VAL A 174 9.01 0.28 9.03
CA VAL A 174 8.57 0.16 10.44
C VAL A 174 7.46 -0.87 10.57
N ASP A 175 6.39 -0.67 9.85
CA ASP A 175 5.28 -1.60 9.68
C ASP A 175 4.55 -1.32 8.35
N PHE A 176 3.73 -2.25 7.93
CA PHE A 176 2.91 -2.06 6.74
C PHE A 176 1.68 -2.96 6.77
N LYS A 177 0.65 -2.52 6.07
CA LYS A 177 -0.62 -3.22 5.88
C LYS A 177 -0.63 -3.90 4.53
N LEU A 178 -1.08 -5.15 4.49
CA LEU A 178 -1.35 -5.93 3.30
C LEU A 178 -2.83 -6.33 3.25
N GLU A 179 -3.35 -6.44 2.05
CA GLU A 179 -4.63 -7.06 1.78
C GLU A 179 -4.44 -8.20 0.79
N PHE A 180 -5.15 -9.29 0.98
CA PHE A 180 -5.07 -10.46 0.12
C PHE A 180 -6.41 -10.78 -0.51
N GLY A 181 -6.37 -11.43 -1.66
CA GLY A 181 -7.55 -11.90 -2.34
C GLY A 181 -7.35 -13.29 -2.92
N ARG A 182 -8.47 -14.00 -3.09
CA ARG A 182 -8.52 -15.27 -3.82
C ARG A 182 -8.64 -14.96 -5.30
N LEU A 183 -7.66 -15.41 -6.07
CA LEU A 183 -7.65 -15.33 -7.52
C LEU A 183 -7.99 -16.69 -8.10
N TRP A 184 -9.06 -16.74 -8.88
CA TRP A 184 -9.49 -17.92 -9.60
C TRP A 184 -8.97 -17.87 -11.03
N GLU A 185 -8.16 -18.84 -11.41
CA GLU A 185 -7.65 -19.03 -12.78
C GLU A 185 -8.06 -20.43 -13.25
N ASN A 186 -9.15 -20.52 -14.02
CA ASN A 186 -9.85 -21.75 -14.34
C ASN A 186 -10.33 -22.46 -13.06
N ASP A 187 -9.89 -23.72 -12.85
CA ASP A 187 -10.26 -24.51 -11.66
C ASP A 187 -9.26 -24.38 -10.50
N TYR A 188 -8.31 -23.49 -10.60
CA TYR A 188 -7.27 -23.27 -9.60
C TYR A 188 -7.46 -21.95 -8.88
N MET A 189 -7.49 -22.02 -7.54
CA MET A 189 -7.52 -20.85 -6.66
C MET A 189 -6.16 -20.66 -6.00
N ARG A 190 -5.71 -19.43 -5.94
CA ARG A 190 -4.53 -19.05 -5.17
C ARG A 190 -4.72 -17.72 -4.46
N ILE A 191 -4.04 -17.58 -3.32
CA ILE A 191 -3.95 -16.31 -2.61
C ILE A 191 -2.95 -15.40 -3.32
N VAL A 192 -3.34 -14.15 -3.55
CA VAL A 192 -2.49 -13.13 -4.16
C VAL A 192 -2.53 -11.85 -3.33
N LEU A 193 -1.43 -11.12 -3.33
CA LEU A 193 -1.39 -9.77 -2.78
C LEU A 193 -2.26 -8.84 -3.62
N ALA A 194 -3.13 -8.12 -2.95
CA ALA A 194 -4.05 -7.15 -3.54
C ALA A 194 -3.80 -5.72 -2.99
N ASP A 195 -4.74 -4.83 -3.23
CA ASP A 195 -4.74 -3.42 -2.81
C ASP A 195 -3.51 -2.65 -3.31
N GLU A 196 -2.70 -2.11 -2.43
CA GLU A 196 -1.49 -1.33 -2.75
C GLU A 196 -0.38 -1.58 -1.74
N ILE A 197 0.85 -1.27 -2.14
CA ILE A 197 1.96 -0.99 -1.22
C ILE A 197 2.47 0.41 -1.52
N SER A 198 2.27 1.32 -0.57
CA SER A 198 2.60 2.74 -0.74
C SER A 198 2.84 3.40 0.63
N PRO A 199 3.28 4.66 0.68
CA PRO A 199 3.36 5.37 1.95
C PRO A 199 2.01 5.57 2.68
N ASP A 200 0.87 5.31 2.01
CA ASP A 200 -0.44 5.27 2.66
C ASP A 200 -0.66 3.97 3.46
N SER A 201 -0.07 2.86 3.03
CA SER A 201 -0.18 1.54 3.68
C SER A 201 1.06 1.14 4.49
N CYS A 202 2.18 1.88 4.38
CA CYS A 202 3.43 1.62 5.09
C CYS A 202 3.77 2.75 6.06
N ARG A 203 4.44 2.42 7.19
CA ARG A 203 5.23 3.38 7.95
C ARG A 203 6.68 3.29 7.51
N LEU A 204 7.17 4.38 6.99
CA LEU A 204 8.50 4.53 6.41
C LEU A 204 9.23 5.65 7.15
N TRP A 205 10.39 5.36 7.73
CA TRP A 205 11.21 6.36 8.40
C TRP A 205 12.56 6.47 7.72
N ASP A 206 13.10 7.67 7.67
CA ASP A 206 14.49 7.87 7.27
C ASP A 206 15.42 7.03 8.16
N ALA A 207 16.34 6.30 7.56
CA ALA A 207 17.17 5.33 8.28
C ALA A 207 18.14 6.00 9.29
N THR A 208 18.50 7.26 9.06
CA THR A 208 19.45 8.02 9.88
C THR A 208 18.72 8.90 10.89
N THR A 209 17.73 9.69 10.44
CA THR A 209 17.09 10.71 11.27
C THR A 209 15.83 10.23 11.98
N ASN A 210 15.25 9.09 11.57
CA ASN A 210 13.92 8.59 11.95
C ASN A 210 12.78 9.55 11.57
N GLU A 211 13.02 10.48 10.65
CA GLU A 211 11.97 11.34 10.13
C GLU A 211 10.92 10.49 9.40
N LYS A 212 9.65 10.81 9.63
CA LYS A 212 8.52 10.07 9.04
C LYS A 212 8.34 10.47 7.59
N MET A 213 8.26 9.45 6.71
CA MET A 213 8.14 9.62 5.26
C MET A 213 6.83 9.02 4.73
N ASP A 214 5.83 8.92 5.57
CA ASP A 214 4.57 8.21 5.35
C ASP A 214 3.34 9.01 5.84
N LYS A 215 2.19 8.37 5.83
CA LYS A 215 0.89 8.95 6.23
C LYS A 215 0.84 9.44 7.69
N ASP A 216 1.78 9.04 8.55
CA ASP A 216 1.84 9.57 9.92
C ASP A 216 2.13 11.07 9.93
N ARG A 217 2.75 11.64 8.89
CA ARG A 217 2.86 13.10 8.75
C ARG A 217 1.48 13.78 8.72
N PHE A 218 0.52 13.18 8.00
CA PHE A 218 -0.86 13.67 7.98
C PHE A 218 -1.58 13.40 9.32
N ARG A 219 -1.43 12.20 9.88
CA ARG A 219 -2.06 11.83 11.15
C ARG A 219 -1.64 12.76 12.30
N ARG A 220 -0.38 13.21 12.31
CA ARG A 220 0.24 13.97 13.39
C ARG A 220 0.42 15.48 13.09
N ASP A 221 -0.21 16.00 12.03
CA ASP A 221 -0.11 17.41 11.62
C ASP A 221 1.31 17.92 11.38
N MET A 222 2.20 17.05 10.88
CA MET A 222 3.61 17.40 10.64
C MET A 222 3.82 18.18 9.32
N GLY A 223 2.82 18.24 8.44
CA GLY A 223 2.95 18.84 7.11
C GLY A 223 3.87 18.06 6.16
N GLY A 224 4.05 18.58 4.94
CA GLY A 224 5.02 18.02 3.98
C GLY A 224 4.76 16.57 3.57
N VAL A 225 3.49 16.14 3.47
CA VAL A 225 3.14 14.74 3.14
C VAL A 225 3.54 14.39 1.71
N VAL A 226 3.21 15.23 0.74
CA VAL A 226 3.49 14.99 -0.68
C VAL A 226 4.99 15.05 -0.93
N GLU A 227 5.70 15.96 -0.27
CA GLU A 227 7.16 16.07 -0.32
C GLU A 227 7.83 14.80 0.22
N ALA A 228 7.33 14.25 1.33
CA ALA A 228 7.85 13.01 1.90
C ALA A 228 7.61 11.81 0.97
N TYR A 229 6.42 11.71 0.34
CA TYR A 229 6.13 10.66 -0.66
C TYR A 229 6.99 10.83 -1.91
N SER A 230 7.23 12.06 -2.33
CA SER A 230 8.15 12.38 -3.44
C SER A 230 9.58 11.94 -3.13
N GLU A 231 10.04 12.15 -1.90
CA GLU A 231 11.37 11.70 -1.46
C GLU A 231 11.46 10.17 -1.44
N VAL A 232 10.42 9.44 -1.00
CA VAL A 232 10.36 7.98 -1.12
C VAL A 232 10.50 7.56 -2.58
N ALA A 233 9.71 8.14 -3.49
CA ALA A 233 9.75 7.82 -4.92
C ALA A 233 11.12 8.15 -5.53
N LYS A 234 11.75 9.25 -5.12
CA LYS A 234 13.09 9.65 -5.56
C LYS A 234 14.15 8.65 -5.12
N ARG A 235 14.15 8.23 -3.85
CA ARG A 235 15.10 7.24 -3.32
C ARG A 235 14.93 5.88 -3.98
N LEU A 236 13.70 5.49 -4.33
CA LEU A 236 13.42 4.29 -5.11
C LEU A 236 13.83 4.41 -6.60
N GLY A 237 14.28 5.58 -7.06
CA GLY A 237 14.68 5.81 -8.44
C GLY A 237 13.52 5.86 -9.44
N ILE A 238 12.30 6.15 -8.97
CA ILE A 238 11.07 6.09 -9.78
C ILE A 238 10.37 7.45 -9.97
N MET A 239 11.01 8.53 -9.54
CA MET A 239 10.48 9.87 -9.88
C MET A 239 10.47 10.03 -11.40
N PRO A 240 9.38 10.60 -11.98
CA PRO A 240 9.45 11.03 -13.36
C PRO A 240 10.66 11.96 -13.47
N GLU A 241 11.49 11.75 -14.48
CA GLU A 241 12.43 12.79 -14.87
C GLU A 241 11.59 14.06 -15.02
N SER A 242 11.86 15.05 -14.17
CA SER A 242 11.31 16.36 -14.40
C SER A 242 11.72 16.69 -15.83
N VAL A 243 10.75 16.97 -16.70
CA VAL A 243 11.02 17.66 -17.93
C VAL A 243 11.60 19.01 -17.47
N GLN A 244 12.89 19.05 -17.21
CA GLN A 244 13.67 20.26 -17.23
C GLN A 244 13.69 20.70 -18.69
N GLY A 245 12.54 21.17 -19.16
CA GLY A 245 12.45 22.00 -20.31
C GLY A 245 13.19 23.29 -19.96
N GLU A 246 14.50 23.30 -20.17
CA GLU A 246 15.16 24.54 -20.55
C GLU A 246 14.41 25.02 -21.79
N THR A 247 13.47 25.90 -21.58
CA THR A 247 13.00 26.82 -22.62
C THR A 247 14.20 27.69 -22.99
N LYS A 248 15.08 27.18 -23.85
CA LYS A 248 15.94 28.01 -24.67
C LYS A 248 14.99 28.82 -25.55
N GLY A 249 14.75 30.06 -25.14
CA GLY A 249 14.05 31.03 -25.96
C GLY A 249 14.68 31.07 -27.35
N PRO A 250 13.93 31.47 -28.40
CA PRO A 250 14.42 31.48 -29.76
C PRO A 250 15.67 32.38 -29.84
N VAL A 251 16.79 31.80 -30.28
CA VAL A 251 18.01 32.54 -30.61
C VAL A 251 17.73 33.29 -31.91
N LEU A 252 17.53 34.60 -31.82
CA LEU A 252 17.52 35.46 -32.99
C LEU A 252 18.93 35.45 -33.59
N VAL A 253 19.09 34.75 -34.73
CA VAL A 253 20.26 34.87 -35.58
C VAL A 253 20.11 36.18 -36.33
N ARG A 254 21.03 37.12 -36.07
CA ARG A 254 21.25 38.32 -36.88
C ARG A 254 22.25 38.03 -37.99
#